data_1ca40ad268354feb7b81418b39153c37
#
_entry.id   1ca40ad268354feb7b81418b39153c37
#
_cell.length_a   1.000
_cell.length_b   1.000
_cell.length_c   1.000
_cell.angle_alpha   90.00
_cell.angle_beta   90.00
_cell.angle_gamma   90.00
#
_symmetry.space_group_name_H-M   'P 1'
#
loop_
_entity.id
_entity.type
_entity.pdbx_description
1 polymer ?
#
loop_
_entity_poly.entity_id
_entity_poly.type
_entity_poly.pdbx_seq_one_letter_code
_entity_poly.pdbx_strand_id
1 'polypeptide(L)'
;MEIVYSEEELMRYMTEAVQVSNESPVLLDHFLNAAVEVDLDAVSDGEIVVIGAVMQHIEQAGVHSGDSACALPPYSLSEKHQEDMRVMVKAMAMELNVVGLMNVQLAIQDDDIYVIEVNPRASRTVPFVSKCIGVSLAKIAARCMAGTSLADQNFTTERIPAFSSVKEAVFPFAKFQGVDPILGPEMKSTGEVMGSGLTFGEAFAKAQLGAGEDLPRNGTAFLSVRDVDKEGLVSVAHDLLALGFDLIATRGTQKALAAAGIDSVSINKVQEGRPHIVDAIKNGDVNLIINTTEGRKAIADSSTIRSSALHNKVYYTTTLAGANALCMALNVTDEISVNRLQDLHQT
;
A
#
# COMPACT_ATOMS: atom_id res chain seq x y z
N MET A 1 13.57 3.46 12.95
CA MET A 1 12.95 2.13 13.18
C MET A 1 13.67 1.09 12.33
N GLU A 2 13.74 -0.16 12.79
CA GLU A 2 14.40 -1.27 12.08
C GLU A 2 13.61 -2.54 12.31
N ILE A 3 13.43 -3.35 11.26
CA ILE A 3 12.87 -4.70 11.37
C ILE A 3 14.05 -5.64 11.59
N VAL A 4 14.01 -6.42 12.67
CA VAL A 4 15.04 -7.39 13.02
C VAL A 4 14.48 -8.81 12.90
N TYR A 5 15.28 -9.73 12.36
CA TYR A 5 14.88 -11.10 12.06
C TYR A 5 15.58 -12.13 12.96
N SER A 6 16.46 -11.68 13.84
CA SER A 6 17.20 -12.55 14.77
C SER A 6 17.54 -11.81 16.07
N GLU A 7 17.80 -12.57 17.14
CA GLU A 7 18.25 -12.02 18.41
C GLU A 7 19.61 -11.29 18.28
N GLU A 8 20.51 -11.79 17.42
CA GLU A 8 21.79 -11.15 17.15
C GLU A 8 21.62 -9.77 16.50
N GLU A 9 20.72 -9.65 15.53
CA GLU A 9 20.36 -8.36 14.90
C GLU A 9 19.73 -7.41 15.91
N LEU A 10 18.83 -7.91 16.77
CA LEU A 10 18.22 -7.13 17.84
C LEU A 10 19.27 -6.56 18.78
N MET A 11 20.17 -7.40 19.28
CA MET A 11 21.23 -6.98 20.22
C MET A 11 22.17 -5.95 19.60
N ARG A 12 22.52 -6.14 18.34
CA ARG A 12 23.32 -5.15 17.60
C ARG A 12 22.59 -3.81 17.50
N TYR A 13 21.33 -3.83 17.07
CA TYR A 13 20.54 -2.61 16.90
C TYR A 13 20.31 -1.88 18.23
N MET A 14 20.03 -2.63 19.30
CA MET A 14 19.92 -2.07 20.65
C MET A 14 21.20 -1.34 21.08
N THR A 15 22.37 -1.89 20.75
CA THR A 15 23.66 -1.28 21.05
C THR A 15 23.87 0.01 20.25
N GLU A 16 23.52 0.01 18.97
CA GLU A 16 23.63 1.16 18.08
C GLU A 16 22.57 2.25 18.40
N ALA A 17 21.33 1.86 18.63
CA ALA A 17 20.22 2.78 18.92
C ALA A 17 20.36 3.48 20.26
N VAL A 18 20.84 2.79 21.31
CA VAL A 18 21.08 3.37 22.63
C VAL A 18 22.14 4.48 22.61
N GLN A 19 23.08 4.45 21.67
CA GLN A 19 24.06 5.54 21.50
C GLN A 19 23.43 6.83 20.99
N VAL A 20 22.29 6.75 20.29
CA VAL A 20 21.55 7.91 19.74
C VAL A 20 20.56 8.47 20.75
N SER A 21 20.07 7.66 21.70
CA SER A 21 19.01 8.00 22.66
C SER A 21 19.48 7.73 24.09
N ASN A 22 20.31 8.61 24.63
CA ASN A 22 21.08 8.42 25.87
C ASN A 22 20.32 7.95 27.12
N GLU A 23 19.01 8.08 27.23
CA GLU A 23 18.21 7.66 28.42
C GLU A 23 16.77 7.22 28.08
N SER A 24 16.38 7.16 26.83
CA SER A 24 14.99 6.79 26.46
C SER A 24 14.85 5.27 26.27
N PRO A 25 13.77 4.66 26.76
CA PRO A 25 13.51 3.26 26.51
C PRO A 25 13.30 2.98 25.04
N VAL A 26 13.70 1.79 24.58
CA VAL A 26 13.43 1.32 23.21
C VAL A 26 12.17 0.49 23.23
N LEU A 27 11.22 0.84 22.36
CA LEU A 27 10.01 0.05 22.15
C LEU A 27 10.32 -1.13 21.21
N LEU A 28 9.89 -2.31 21.61
CA LEU A 28 9.97 -3.53 20.80
C LEU A 28 8.56 -4.01 20.51
N ASP A 29 8.20 -4.03 19.24
CA ASP A 29 6.90 -4.50 18.77
C ASP A 29 7.03 -5.83 18.04
N HIS A 30 5.99 -6.65 18.11
CA HIS A 30 5.87 -7.84 17.28
C HIS A 30 5.54 -7.42 15.85
N PHE A 31 6.40 -7.80 14.90
CA PHE A 31 6.18 -7.50 13.49
C PHE A 31 5.15 -8.47 12.89
N LEU A 32 4.06 -7.92 12.33
CA LEU A 32 3.02 -8.69 11.66
C LEU A 32 3.38 -8.88 10.18
N ASN A 33 3.95 -10.04 9.86
CA ASN A 33 4.35 -10.34 8.49
C ASN A 33 3.13 -10.59 7.58
N ALA A 34 3.11 -9.96 6.41
CA ALA A 34 2.05 -10.08 5.41
C ALA A 34 0.63 -9.66 5.88
N ALA A 35 0.52 -8.87 6.96
CA ALA A 35 -0.74 -8.32 7.40
C ALA A 35 -1.24 -7.21 6.45
N VAL A 36 -2.56 -7.10 6.33
CA VAL A 36 -3.22 -6.02 5.59
C VAL A 36 -3.42 -4.84 6.54
N GLU A 37 -2.83 -3.70 6.22
CA GLU A 37 -3.01 -2.47 7.00
C GLU A 37 -4.27 -1.72 6.58
N VAL A 38 -4.95 -1.14 7.56
CA VAL A 38 -6.21 -0.40 7.37
C VAL A 38 -6.18 0.86 8.22
N ASP A 39 -6.40 2.01 7.58
CA ASP A 39 -6.59 3.28 8.25
C ASP A 39 -8.08 3.59 8.39
N LEU A 40 -8.51 4.02 9.58
CA LEU A 40 -9.83 4.58 9.80
C LEU A 40 -9.71 6.02 10.28
N ASP A 41 -10.36 6.93 9.57
CA ASP A 41 -10.59 8.29 10.04
C ASP A 41 -11.98 8.40 10.66
N ALA A 42 -12.08 9.03 11.82
CA ALA A 42 -13.34 9.27 12.52
C ALA A 42 -13.44 10.73 12.96
N VAL A 43 -14.66 11.21 13.13
CA VAL A 43 -14.97 12.50 13.75
C VAL A 43 -15.94 12.30 14.89
N SER A 44 -15.71 13.02 15.98
CA SER A 44 -16.54 12.97 17.21
C SER A 44 -16.85 14.37 17.71
N ASP A 45 -18.03 14.54 18.30
CA ASP A 45 -18.41 15.74 19.08
C ASP A 45 -18.40 15.49 20.60
N GLY A 46 -17.95 14.28 21.03
CA GLY A 46 -17.94 13.82 22.42
C GLY A 46 -19.17 13.00 22.79
N GLU A 47 -20.25 13.02 22.00
CA GLU A 47 -21.47 12.23 22.19
C GLU A 47 -21.71 11.23 21.05
N ILE A 48 -21.44 11.66 19.82
CA ILE A 48 -21.60 10.87 18.61
C ILE A 48 -20.22 10.70 17.93
N VAL A 49 -19.97 9.49 17.43
CA VAL A 49 -18.79 9.19 16.61
C VAL A 49 -19.24 8.74 15.23
N VAL A 50 -18.79 9.42 14.19
CA VAL A 50 -19.03 9.04 12.79
C VAL A 50 -17.71 8.61 12.16
N ILE A 51 -17.70 7.42 11.55
CA ILE A 51 -16.58 6.98 10.73
C ILE A 51 -16.56 7.82 9.46
N GLY A 52 -15.44 8.46 9.20
CA GLY A 52 -15.21 9.24 7.98
C GLY A 52 -14.88 8.34 6.79
N ALA A 53 -14.03 7.34 7.02
CA ALA A 53 -13.70 6.32 6.04
C ALA A 53 -13.00 5.12 6.66
N VAL A 54 -13.13 3.97 5.98
CA VAL A 54 -12.28 2.79 6.12
C VAL A 54 -11.41 2.71 4.86
N MET A 55 -10.10 2.76 5.01
CA MET A 55 -9.13 2.78 3.90
C MET A 55 -8.23 1.56 3.98
N GLN A 56 -8.21 0.76 2.94
CA GLN A 56 -7.34 -0.42 2.84
C GLN A 56 -6.03 -0.06 2.15
N HIS A 57 -4.89 -0.36 2.77
CA HIS A 57 -3.58 -0.22 2.15
C HIS A 57 -3.33 -1.32 1.12
N ILE A 58 -2.57 -0.98 0.07
CA ILE A 58 -2.14 -1.93 -0.97
C ILE A 58 -0.81 -2.54 -0.58
N GLU A 59 0.10 -1.75 0.00
CA GLU A 59 1.34 -2.25 0.60
C GLU A 59 1.03 -3.04 1.87
N GLN A 60 1.95 -3.94 2.20
CA GLN A 60 1.86 -4.73 3.45
C GLN A 60 2.07 -3.84 4.68
N ALA A 61 1.56 -4.27 5.83
CA ALA A 61 1.82 -3.62 7.11
C ALA A 61 3.33 -3.48 7.39
N GLY A 62 3.70 -2.36 7.99
CA GLY A 62 5.08 -1.98 8.24
C GLY A 62 5.68 -1.00 7.23
N VAL A 63 4.96 -0.67 6.17
CA VAL A 63 5.25 0.50 5.32
C VAL A 63 4.56 1.72 5.92
N HIS A 64 5.26 2.86 5.97
CA HIS A 64 4.68 4.08 6.50
C HIS A 64 3.40 4.48 5.74
N SER A 65 2.32 4.79 6.46
CA SER A 65 1.00 5.10 5.86
C SER A 65 1.01 6.24 4.83
N GLY A 66 1.95 7.18 4.96
CA GLY A 66 2.17 8.23 3.96
C GLY A 66 2.74 7.73 2.64
N ASP A 67 3.42 6.58 2.64
CA ASP A 67 4.06 5.96 1.48
C ASP A 67 3.20 4.86 0.87
N SER A 68 2.20 4.37 1.59
CA SER A 68 1.29 3.33 1.10
C SER A 68 0.20 3.92 0.21
N ALA A 69 -0.10 3.22 -0.89
CA ALA A 69 -1.32 3.44 -1.63
C ALA A 69 -2.52 2.98 -0.81
N CYS A 70 -3.61 3.75 -0.80
CA CYS A 70 -4.81 3.43 -0.03
C CYS A 70 -6.05 3.46 -0.90
N ALA A 71 -6.89 2.44 -0.80
CA ALA A 71 -8.17 2.34 -1.49
C ALA A 71 -9.34 2.71 -0.57
N LEU A 72 -10.27 3.50 -1.07
CA LEU A 72 -11.54 3.86 -0.43
C LEU A 72 -12.67 3.75 -1.45
N PRO A 73 -13.74 2.94 -1.19
CA PRO A 73 -13.84 1.97 -0.09
C PRO A 73 -12.81 0.83 -0.22
N PRO A 74 -12.65 0.00 0.83
CA PRO A 74 -11.79 -1.19 0.77
C PRO A 74 -12.16 -2.09 -0.42
N TYR A 75 -11.16 -2.66 -1.10
CA TYR A 75 -11.36 -3.44 -2.32
C TYR A 75 -11.37 -4.95 -2.10
N SER A 76 -10.84 -5.43 -0.96
CA SER A 76 -10.76 -6.87 -0.67
C SER A 76 -11.17 -7.27 0.76
N LEU A 77 -11.43 -6.30 1.64
CA LEU A 77 -11.83 -6.59 3.03
C LEU A 77 -13.27 -7.06 3.12
N SER A 78 -13.51 -8.08 3.95
CA SER A 78 -14.86 -8.56 4.25
C SER A 78 -15.68 -7.47 4.97
N GLU A 79 -16.99 -7.48 4.76
CA GLU A 79 -17.91 -6.58 5.49
C GLU A 79 -17.83 -6.80 6.99
N LYS A 80 -17.61 -8.04 7.44
CA LYS A 80 -17.42 -8.37 8.86
C LYS A 80 -16.23 -7.62 9.45
N HIS A 81 -15.06 -7.71 8.83
CA HIS A 81 -13.86 -6.99 9.31
C HIS A 81 -14.09 -5.48 9.34
N GLN A 82 -14.71 -4.93 8.29
CA GLN A 82 -15.00 -3.51 8.23
C GLN A 82 -15.93 -3.07 9.39
N GLU A 83 -16.96 -3.86 9.71
CA GLU A 83 -17.88 -3.53 10.81
C GLU A 83 -17.23 -3.71 12.17
N ASP A 84 -16.48 -4.79 12.38
CA ASP A 84 -15.73 -5.00 13.62
C ASP A 84 -14.78 -3.82 13.90
N MET A 85 -14.05 -3.34 12.89
CA MET A 85 -13.18 -2.16 13.01
C MET A 85 -13.96 -0.87 13.30
N ARG A 86 -15.14 -0.66 12.68
CA ARG A 86 -16.00 0.50 12.99
C ARG A 86 -16.43 0.52 14.45
N VAL A 87 -16.83 -0.64 14.98
CA VAL A 87 -17.21 -0.79 16.39
C VAL A 87 -16.02 -0.47 17.32
N MET A 88 -14.84 -1.02 17.01
CA MET A 88 -13.62 -0.78 17.79
C MET A 88 -13.25 0.71 17.82
N VAL A 89 -13.23 1.36 16.65
CA VAL A 89 -12.82 2.78 16.53
C VAL A 89 -13.81 3.70 17.24
N LYS A 90 -15.12 3.43 17.13
CA LYS A 90 -16.13 4.19 17.87
C LYS A 90 -15.95 4.06 19.38
N ALA A 91 -15.70 2.86 19.88
CA ALA A 91 -15.45 2.62 21.30
C ALA A 91 -14.19 3.36 21.79
N MET A 92 -13.10 3.32 21.03
CA MET A 92 -11.86 4.05 21.34
C MET A 92 -12.08 5.56 21.39
N ALA A 93 -12.82 6.13 20.42
CA ALA A 93 -13.09 7.56 20.40
C ALA A 93 -13.88 8.03 21.61
N MET A 94 -14.86 7.23 22.05
CA MET A 94 -15.66 7.53 23.25
C MET A 94 -14.82 7.42 24.53
N GLU A 95 -14.02 6.37 24.68
CA GLU A 95 -13.16 6.16 25.87
C GLU A 95 -12.10 7.24 25.99
N LEU A 96 -11.53 7.70 24.87
CA LEU A 96 -10.55 8.77 24.82
C LEU A 96 -11.17 10.18 24.91
N ASN A 97 -12.49 10.29 25.01
CA ASN A 97 -13.23 11.57 25.05
C ASN A 97 -12.85 12.49 23.87
N VAL A 98 -12.76 11.93 22.66
CA VAL A 98 -12.35 12.68 21.48
C VAL A 98 -13.41 13.69 21.08
N VAL A 99 -12.99 14.96 20.91
CA VAL A 99 -13.76 16.01 20.24
C VAL A 99 -12.94 16.51 19.05
N GLY A 100 -13.43 16.27 17.85
CA GLY A 100 -12.70 16.53 16.61
C GLY A 100 -12.36 15.25 15.86
N LEU A 101 -11.20 15.20 15.23
CA LEU A 101 -10.74 14.07 14.41
C LEU A 101 -9.92 13.06 15.21
N MET A 102 -10.07 11.81 14.84
CA MET A 102 -9.22 10.71 15.27
C MET A 102 -8.91 9.81 14.08
N ASN A 103 -7.67 9.35 14.00
CA ASN A 103 -7.22 8.31 13.07
C ASN A 103 -6.78 7.09 13.87
N VAL A 104 -7.14 5.91 13.40
CA VAL A 104 -6.71 4.64 13.97
C VAL A 104 -6.09 3.80 12.87
N GLN A 105 -4.88 3.31 13.11
CA GLN A 105 -4.21 2.35 12.24
C GLN A 105 -4.39 0.95 12.80
N LEU A 106 -4.90 0.07 11.97
CA LEU A 106 -5.18 -1.32 12.28
C LEU A 106 -4.44 -2.23 11.28
N ALA A 107 -4.18 -3.46 11.69
CA ALA A 107 -3.71 -4.51 10.79
C ALA A 107 -4.55 -5.76 10.95
N ILE A 108 -4.76 -6.47 9.84
CA ILE A 108 -5.48 -7.75 9.83
C ILE A 108 -4.49 -8.84 9.43
N GLN A 109 -4.34 -9.85 10.29
CA GLN A 109 -3.58 -11.06 10.01
C GLN A 109 -4.39 -12.27 10.45
N ASP A 110 -4.57 -13.24 9.57
CA ASP A 110 -5.28 -14.50 9.88
C ASP A 110 -6.65 -14.30 10.54
N ASP A 111 -7.47 -13.38 10.05
CA ASP A 111 -8.78 -12.95 10.59
C ASP A 111 -8.74 -12.15 11.91
N ASP A 112 -7.61 -12.02 12.58
CA ASP A 112 -7.45 -11.21 13.78
C ASP A 112 -7.15 -9.75 13.43
N ILE A 113 -7.80 -8.82 14.17
CA ILE A 113 -7.60 -7.38 14.03
C ILE A 113 -6.68 -6.89 15.14
N TYR A 114 -5.58 -6.26 14.77
CA TYR A 114 -4.59 -5.67 15.66
C TYR A 114 -4.66 -4.15 15.61
N VAL A 115 -4.62 -3.50 16.75
CA VAL A 115 -4.48 -2.04 16.85
C VAL A 115 -2.99 -1.70 16.79
N ILE A 116 -2.58 -0.94 15.77
CA ILE A 116 -1.19 -0.47 15.65
C ILE A 116 -1.02 0.82 16.43
N GLU A 117 -1.83 1.85 16.11
CA GLU A 117 -1.80 3.11 16.84
C GLU A 117 -3.13 3.85 16.77
N VAL A 118 -3.36 4.71 17.75
CA VAL A 118 -4.51 5.62 17.83
C VAL A 118 -4.00 7.05 17.90
N ASN A 119 -4.44 7.87 16.95
CA ASN A 119 -4.04 9.26 16.82
C ASN A 119 -5.25 10.21 17.00
N PRO A 120 -5.54 10.75 18.20
CA PRO A 120 -6.65 11.66 18.44
C PRO A 120 -6.33 13.06 17.88
N ARG A 121 -6.12 13.15 16.61
CA ARG A 121 -5.78 14.33 15.82
C ARG A 121 -6.13 14.13 14.36
N ALA A 122 -6.07 15.20 13.55
CA ALA A 122 -6.18 15.09 12.11
C ALA A 122 -5.04 14.22 11.52
N SER A 123 -5.39 13.32 10.62
CA SER A 123 -4.48 12.51 9.83
C SER A 123 -4.12 13.20 8.49
N ARG A 124 -3.13 12.67 7.78
CA ARG A 124 -2.81 13.09 6.42
C ARG A 124 -3.86 12.62 5.41
N THR A 125 -4.61 11.57 5.72
CA THR A 125 -5.66 11.02 4.88
C THR A 125 -6.95 11.86 4.88
N VAL A 126 -7.15 12.75 5.85
CA VAL A 126 -8.36 13.60 5.96
C VAL A 126 -8.69 14.37 4.67
N PRO A 127 -7.74 15.01 3.96
CA PRO A 127 -8.03 15.65 2.69
C PRO A 127 -8.49 14.70 1.58
N PHE A 128 -7.85 13.53 1.50
CA PHE A 128 -8.23 12.45 0.58
C PHE A 128 -9.65 11.95 0.88
N VAL A 129 -9.91 11.54 2.13
CA VAL A 129 -11.24 11.10 2.58
C VAL A 129 -12.30 12.15 2.29
N SER A 130 -12.04 13.42 2.64
CA SER A 130 -12.99 14.51 2.43
C SER A 130 -13.38 14.69 0.96
N LYS A 131 -12.43 14.50 0.03
CA LYS A 131 -12.69 14.53 -1.41
C LYS A 131 -13.50 13.31 -1.85
N CYS A 132 -13.20 12.13 -1.33
CA CYS A 132 -13.90 10.90 -1.69
C CYS A 132 -15.36 10.89 -1.24
N ILE A 133 -15.66 11.37 -0.03
CA ILE A 133 -17.02 11.38 0.52
C ILE A 133 -17.82 12.67 0.23
N GLY A 134 -17.19 13.67 -0.41
CA GLY A 134 -17.83 14.96 -0.73
C GLY A 134 -18.11 15.86 0.48
N VAL A 135 -17.45 15.60 1.62
CA VAL A 135 -17.65 16.38 2.87
C VAL A 135 -16.30 16.70 3.50
N SER A 136 -16.07 17.97 3.83
CA SER A 136 -14.85 18.39 4.52
C SER A 136 -14.87 17.97 5.99
N LEU A 137 -14.24 16.82 6.32
CA LEU A 137 -14.13 16.33 7.69
C LEU A 137 -13.42 17.32 8.61
N ALA A 138 -12.39 18.00 8.11
CA ALA A 138 -11.68 19.04 8.88
C ALA A 138 -12.61 20.19 9.30
N LYS A 139 -13.53 20.62 8.40
CA LYS A 139 -14.51 21.66 8.71
C LYS A 139 -15.53 21.17 9.73
N ILE A 140 -16.02 19.92 9.60
CA ILE A 140 -16.93 19.31 10.57
C ILE A 140 -16.28 19.25 11.95
N ALA A 141 -15.06 18.71 12.03
CA ALA A 141 -14.31 18.57 13.27
C ALA A 141 -14.02 19.92 13.95
N ALA A 142 -13.60 20.93 13.19
CA ALA A 142 -13.36 22.26 13.74
C ALA A 142 -14.62 22.87 14.37
N ARG A 143 -15.79 22.62 13.79
CA ARG A 143 -17.08 23.05 14.37
C ARG A 143 -17.43 22.26 15.63
N CYS A 144 -17.16 20.95 15.67
CA CYS A 144 -17.32 20.16 16.90
C CYS A 144 -16.46 20.72 18.04
N MET A 145 -15.19 21.02 17.75
CA MET A 145 -14.27 21.66 18.71
C MET A 145 -14.74 23.05 19.18
N ALA A 146 -15.53 23.73 18.33
CA ALA A 146 -16.15 25.02 18.68
C ALA A 146 -17.53 24.87 19.35
N GLY A 147 -17.96 23.63 19.68
CA GLY A 147 -19.20 23.37 20.40
C GLY A 147 -20.44 23.12 19.53
N THR A 148 -20.30 22.96 18.20
CA THR A 148 -21.41 22.61 17.31
C THR A 148 -21.48 21.08 17.17
N SER A 149 -22.62 20.48 17.55
CA SER A 149 -22.76 19.01 17.49
C SER A 149 -22.73 18.46 16.05
N LEU A 150 -22.47 17.17 15.91
CA LEU A 150 -22.57 16.47 14.62
C LEU A 150 -24.03 16.47 14.12
N ALA A 151 -24.99 16.41 15.05
CA ALA A 151 -26.41 16.48 14.71
C ALA A 151 -26.78 17.84 14.09
N ASP A 152 -26.33 18.96 14.68
CA ASP A 152 -26.57 20.30 14.14
C ASP A 152 -25.90 20.54 12.77
N GLN A 153 -24.86 19.75 12.48
CA GLN A 153 -24.16 19.78 11.19
C GLN A 153 -24.76 18.80 10.16
N ASN A 154 -25.82 18.05 10.51
CA ASN A 154 -26.42 16.98 9.68
C ASN A 154 -25.38 15.95 9.23
N PHE A 155 -24.43 15.59 10.12
CA PHE A 155 -23.39 14.63 9.87
C PHE A 155 -23.37 13.56 10.97
N THR A 156 -24.36 12.67 10.97
CA THR A 156 -24.53 11.62 11.99
C THR A 156 -24.36 10.21 11.45
N THR A 157 -24.11 10.07 10.15
CA THR A 157 -23.95 8.77 9.48
C THR A 157 -22.74 8.80 8.57
N GLU A 158 -22.06 7.64 8.47
CA GLU A 158 -20.97 7.41 7.53
C GLU A 158 -21.45 7.58 6.09
N ARG A 159 -20.60 8.17 5.23
CA ARG A 159 -20.84 8.29 3.80
C ARG A 159 -19.88 7.39 3.05
N ILE A 160 -20.39 6.33 2.45
CA ILE A 160 -19.61 5.44 1.60
C ILE A 160 -19.85 5.85 0.15
N PRO A 161 -18.81 6.25 -0.61
CA PRO A 161 -18.97 6.63 -2.00
C PRO A 161 -19.35 5.42 -2.87
N ALA A 162 -20.15 5.66 -3.92
CA ALA A 162 -20.53 4.64 -4.91
C ALA A 162 -19.42 4.35 -5.94
N PHE A 163 -18.33 5.07 -5.87
CA PHE A 163 -17.15 4.93 -6.73
C PHE A 163 -15.90 4.63 -5.89
N SER A 164 -14.90 4.05 -6.52
CA SER A 164 -13.61 3.80 -5.88
C SER A 164 -12.66 4.97 -6.05
N SER A 165 -11.86 5.22 -5.02
CA SER A 165 -10.74 6.16 -5.08
C SER A 165 -9.49 5.52 -4.50
N VAL A 166 -8.35 5.83 -5.09
CA VAL A 166 -7.04 5.40 -4.62
C VAL A 166 -6.16 6.63 -4.39
N LYS A 167 -5.60 6.72 -3.20
CA LYS A 167 -4.48 7.63 -2.91
C LYS A 167 -3.19 6.93 -3.30
N GLU A 168 -2.33 7.59 -4.05
CA GLU A 168 -1.00 7.09 -4.40
C GLU A 168 0.07 8.08 -3.94
N ALA A 169 1.19 7.55 -3.43
CA ALA A 169 2.31 8.38 -2.98
C ALA A 169 3.21 8.79 -4.15
N VAL A 170 3.79 9.99 -4.05
CA VAL A 170 4.76 10.48 -5.05
C VAL A 170 6.16 10.45 -4.43
N PHE A 171 7.07 9.73 -5.07
CA PHE A 171 8.43 9.53 -4.57
C PHE A 171 9.48 10.31 -5.38
N PRO A 172 10.45 10.93 -4.70
CA PRO A 172 11.52 11.66 -5.37
C PRO A 172 12.72 10.76 -5.76
N PHE A 173 12.56 9.44 -5.78
CA PHE A 173 13.69 8.49 -5.94
C PHE A 173 14.52 8.75 -7.18
N ALA A 174 13.90 9.14 -8.29
CA ALA A 174 14.62 9.46 -9.54
C ALA A 174 15.60 10.64 -9.41
N LYS A 175 15.46 11.49 -8.38
CA LYS A 175 16.32 12.65 -8.12
C LYS A 175 17.58 12.29 -7.32
N PHE A 176 17.60 11.11 -6.68
CA PHE A 176 18.67 10.69 -5.79
C PHE A 176 19.35 9.43 -6.30
N GLN A 177 20.59 9.55 -6.75
CA GLN A 177 21.34 8.39 -7.25
C GLN A 177 21.70 7.43 -6.11
N GLY A 178 21.52 6.12 -6.36
CA GLY A 178 21.91 5.05 -5.44
C GLY A 178 20.97 4.81 -4.27
N VAL A 179 19.82 5.48 -4.22
CA VAL A 179 18.78 5.18 -3.22
C VAL A 179 18.05 3.89 -3.59
N ASP A 180 17.85 3.01 -2.61
CA ASP A 180 16.96 1.84 -2.77
C ASP A 180 15.51 2.30 -2.60
N PRO A 181 14.66 2.10 -3.62
CA PRO A 181 13.26 2.51 -3.56
C PRO A 181 12.37 1.60 -2.69
N ILE A 182 12.93 0.58 -2.02
CA ILE A 182 12.14 -0.24 -1.11
C ILE A 182 11.50 0.60 0.00
N LEU A 183 10.22 0.38 0.23
CA LEU A 183 9.45 1.07 1.26
C LEU A 183 9.63 0.40 2.63
N GLY A 184 9.41 1.16 3.68
CA GLY A 184 9.58 0.71 5.06
C GLY A 184 8.89 1.67 6.03
N PRO A 185 9.19 1.57 7.34
CA PRO A 185 8.49 2.32 8.38
C PRO A 185 8.78 3.83 8.39
N GLU A 186 9.76 4.29 7.61
CA GLU A 186 10.11 5.70 7.51
C GLU A 186 9.58 6.30 6.21
N MET A 187 8.90 7.45 6.31
CA MET A 187 8.30 8.14 5.17
C MET A 187 9.36 8.66 4.19
N LYS A 188 9.20 8.33 2.90
CA LYS A 188 10.06 8.74 1.79
C LYS A 188 9.32 9.60 0.75
N SER A 189 7.99 9.58 0.75
CA SER A 189 7.17 10.34 -0.18
C SER A 189 7.25 11.85 0.05
N THR A 190 7.04 12.63 -1.02
CA THR A 190 7.04 14.10 -0.99
C THR A 190 5.67 14.70 -1.28
N GLY A 191 4.70 13.88 -1.66
CA GLY A 191 3.35 14.28 -1.98
C GLY A 191 2.48 13.06 -2.26
N GLU A 192 1.23 13.33 -2.60
CA GLU A 192 0.24 12.32 -2.93
C GLU A 192 -0.68 12.79 -4.06
N VAL A 193 -1.22 11.84 -4.79
CA VAL A 193 -2.21 12.05 -5.84
C VAL A 193 -3.43 11.17 -5.57
N MET A 194 -4.54 11.43 -6.27
CA MET A 194 -5.76 10.65 -6.15
C MET A 194 -6.26 10.26 -7.54
N GLY A 195 -6.51 8.97 -7.73
CA GLY A 195 -7.29 8.44 -8.84
C GLY A 195 -8.69 8.06 -8.38
N SER A 196 -9.71 8.31 -9.20
CA SER A 196 -11.09 7.89 -8.92
C SER A 196 -11.73 7.31 -10.17
N GLY A 197 -12.51 6.23 -9.98
CA GLY A 197 -13.17 5.50 -11.05
C GLY A 197 -14.33 4.65 -10.53
N LEU A 198 -15.10 4.06 -11.43
CA LEU A 198 -16.23 3.18 -11.06
C LEU A 198 -15.76 1.87 -10.44
N THR A 199 -14.52 1.45 -10.71
CA THR A 199 -13.90 0.26 -10.15
C THR A 199 -12.58 0.59 -9.48
N PHE A 200 -12.13 -0.29 -8.57
CA PHE A 200 -10.82 -0.17 -7.94
C PHE A 200 -9.70 -0.15 -8.99
N GLY A 201 -9.73 -1.04 -9.99
CA GLY A 201 -8.71 -1.10 -11.05
C GLY A 201 -8.59 0.21 -11.82
N GLU A 202 -9.72 0.86 -12.17
CA GLU A 202 -9.73 2.17 -12.82
C GLU A 202 -9.16 3.26 -11.92
N ALA A 203 -9.55 3.26 -10.64
CA ALA A 203 -9.04 4.24 -9.67
C ALA A 203 -7.53 4.09 -9.45
N PHE A 204 -7.03 2.84 -9.34
CA PHE A 204 -5.62 2.54 -9.18
C PHE A 204 -4.82 2.94 -10.42
N ALA A 205 -5.27 2.59 -11.63
CA ALA A 205 -4.62 2.99 -12.87
C ALA A 205 -4.48 4.52 -12.99
N LYS A 206 -5.52 5.26 -12.64
CA LYS A 206 -5.49 6.73 -12.63
C LYS A 206 -4.55 7.30 -11.56
N ALA A 207 -4.49 6.67 -10.38
CA ALA A 207 -3.60 7.08 -9.31
C ALA A 207 -2.14 6.87 -9.71
N GLN A 208 -1.79 5.71 -10.30
CA GLN A 208 -0.46 5.43 -10.82
C GLN A 208 -0.05 6.45 -11.89
N LEU A 209 -0.91 6.70 -12.88
CA LEU A 209 -0.66 7.71 -13.90
C LEU A 209 -0.46 9.11 -13.28
N GLY A 210 -1.28 9.47 -12.29
CA GLY A 210 -1.16 10.72 -11.55
C GLY A 210 0.16 10.84 -10.77
N ALA A 211 0.70 9.73 -10.29
CA ALA A 211 2.01 9.66 -9.62
C ALA A 211 3.19 9.71 -10.61
N GLY A 212 2.92 9.61 -11.91
CA GLY A 212 3.92 9.64 -12.97
C GLY A 212 4.43 8.25 -13.37
N GLU A 213 3.73 7.19 -12.93
CA GLU A 213 4.01 5.81 -13.29
C GLU A 213 3.26 5.41 -14.55
N ASP A 214 3.95 4.81 -15.50
CA ASP A 214 3.39 4.32 -16.75
C ASP A 214 3.22 2.79 -16.67
N LEU A 215 1.97 2.34 -16.63
CA LEU A 215 1.64 0.92 -16.50
C LEU A 215 1.87 0.20 -17.83
N PRO A 216 2.73 -0.83 -17.87
CA PRO A 216 3.00 -1.58 -19.10
C PRO A 216 1.78 -2.41 -19.49
N ARG A 217 1.37 -2.37 -20.76
CA ARG A 217 0.17 -3.09 -21.24
C ARG A 217 0.47 -4.46 -21.85
N ASN A 218 1.73 -4.75 -22.16
CA ASN A 218 2.24 -5.99 -22.71
C ASN A 218 3.76 -6.03 -22.55
N GLY A 219 4.37 -7.10 -23.03
CA GLY A 219 5.82 -7.30 -23.01
C GLY A 219 6.23 -8.41 -22.07
N THR A 220 7.39 -8.31 -21.45
CA THR A 220 7.93 -9.34 -20.57
C THR A 220 7.83 -8.94 -19.09
N ALA A 221 7.22 -9.82 -18.28
CA ALA A 221 7.15 -9.68 -16.84
C ALA A 221 8.22 -10.55 -16.16
N PHE A 222 9.08 -9.96 -15.35
CA PHE A 222 10.02 -10.67 -14.51
C PHE A 222 9.42 -10.97 -13.14
N LEU A 223 9.46 -12.25 -12.74
CA LEU A 223 8.90 -12.78 -11.51
C LEU A 223 10.00 -13.36 -10.60
N SER A 224 10.15 -12.81 -9.42
CA SER A 224 11.08 -13.32 -8.41
C SER A 224 10.52 -13.11 -7.02
N VAL A 225 9.92 -14.14 -6.44
CA VAL A 225 9.21 -14.02 -5.16
C VAL A 225 9.81 -14.92 -4.09
N ARG A 226 9.64 -14.53 -2.83
CA ARG A 226 9.95 -15.34 -1.65
C ARG A 226 9.08 -16.59 -1.61
N ASP A 227 9.49 -17.58 -0.79
CA ASP A 227 8.86 -18.91 -0.83
C ASP A 227 7.38 -18.88 -0.41
N VAL A 228 7.01 -18.07 0.57
CA VAL A 228 5.63 -17.92 1.05
C VAL A 228 4.68 -17.29 0.03
N ASP A 229 5.21 -16.53 -0.92
CA ASP A 229 4.42 -15.83 -1.95
C ASP A 229 4.20 -16.68 -3.22
N LYS A 230 4.86 -17.86 -3.34
CA LYS A 230 4.81 -18.66 -4.57
C LYS A 230 3.43 -19.19 -4.90
N GLU A 231 2.64 -19.55 -3.90
CA GLU A 231 1.27 -20.02 -4.10
C GLU A 231 0.38 -18.89 -4.64
N GLY A 232 0.41 -17.72 -4.00
CA GLY A 232 -0.35 -16.56 -4.45
C GLY A 232 0.10 -15.99 -5.80
N LEU A 233 1.38 -16.21 -6.18
CA LEU A 233 1.89 -15.78 -7.47
C LEU A 233 1.23 -16.52 -8.65
N VAL A 234 0.72 -17.73 -8.44
CA VAL A 234 0.10 -18.53 -9.52
C VAL A 234 -1.07 -17.79 -10.18
N SER A 235 -1.95 -17.18 -9.39
CA SER A 235 -3.07 -16.39 -9.92
C SER A 235 -2.57 -15.15 -10.68
N VAL A 236 -1.61 -14.42 -10.13
CA VAL A 236 -0.99 -13.25 -10.79
C VAL A 236 -0.36 -13.62 -12.12
N ALA A 237 0.34 -14.78 -12.18
CA ALA A 237 0.97 -15.25 -13.41
C ALA A 237 -0.07 -15.62 -14.48
N HIS A 238 -1.20 -16.22 -14.10
CA HIS A 238 -2.32 -16.47 -15.02
C HIS A 238 -2.92 -15.18 -15.55
N ASP A 239 -3.13 -14.18 -14.69
CA ASP A 239 -3.67 -12.88 -15.10
C ASP A 239 -2.71 -12.17 -16.07
N LEU A 240 -1.40 -12.18 -15.79
CA LEU A 240 -0.40 -11.60 -16.68
C LEU A 240 -0.36 -12.29 -18.06
N LEU A 241 -0.43 -13.62 -18.10
CA LEU A 241 -0.52 -14.35 -19.37
C LEU A 241 -1.80 -14.00 -20.15
N ALA A 242 -2.94 -13.89 -19.46
CA ALA A 242 -4.20 -13.48 -20.07
C ALA A 242 -4.15 -12.05 -20.62
N LEU A 243 -3.35 -11.17 -20.00
CA LEU A 243 -3.07 -9.81 -20.42
C LEU A 243 -2.03 -9.74 -21.56
N GLY A 244 -1.44 -10.88 -21.97
CA GLY A 244 -0.49 -10.94 -23.09
C GLY A 244 0.97 -10.70 -22.71
N PHE A 245 1.34 -10.86 -21.44
CA PHE A 245 2.75 -10.81 -21.03
C PHE A 245 3.45 -12.16 -21.23
N ASP A 246 4.69 -12.10 -21.68
CA ASP A 246 5.63 -13.23 -21.57
C ASP A 246 6.22 -13.26 -20.14
N LEU A 247 6.44 -14.47 -19.61
CA LEU A 247 6.95 -14.62 -18.24
C LEU A 247 8.41 -15.08 -18.23
N ILE A 248 9.26 -14.35 -17.52
CA ILE A 248 10.60 -14.78 -17.13
C ILE A 248 10.71 -14.82 -15.61
N ALA A 249 11.42 -15.78 -15.06
CA ALA A 249 11.47 -15.94 -13.61
C ALA A 249 12.82 -16.46 -13.12
N THR A 250 13.16 -16.15 -11.86
CA THR A 250 14.29 -16.82 -11.19
C THR A 250 14.01 -18.31 -11.00
N ARG A 251 15.05 -19.14 -10.96
CA ARG A 251 14.93 -20.63 -10.95
C ARG A 251 13.93 -21.16 -9.91
N GLY A 252 13.94 -20.61 -8.69
CA GLY A 252 13.03 -21.03 -7.62
C GLY A 252 11.56 -20.69 -7.92
N THR A 253 11.32 -19.51 -8.45
CA THR A 253 10.00 -19.05 -8.86
C THR A 253 9.53 -19.80 -10.11
N GLN A 254 10.40 -19.98 -11.09
CA GLN A 254 10.13 -20.74 -12.32
C GLN A 254 9.68 -22.18 -12.01
N LYS A 255 10.36 -22.88 -11.07
CA LYS A 255 9.96 -24.22 -10.65
C LYS A 255 8.55 -24.26 -10.03
N ALA A 256 8.18 -23.24 -9.23
CA ALA A 256 6.85 -23.16 -8.63
C ALA A 256 5.78 -22.93 -9.71
N LEU A 257 6.03 -22.05 -10.67
CA LEU A 257 5.14 -21.80 -11.81
C LEU A 257 4.97 -23.05 -12.67
N ALA A 258 6.08 -23.74 -13.00
CA ALA A 258 6.04 -24.98 -13.78
C ALA A 258 5.25 -26.09 -13.08
N ALA A 259 5.34 -26.20 -11.74
CA ALA A 259 4.57 -27.15 -10.95
C ALA A 259 3.04 -26.84 -11.01
N ALA A 260 2.67 -25.58 -11.23
CA ALA A 260 1.30 -25.15 -11.46
C ALA A 260 0.88 -25.19 -12.94
N GLY A 261 1.72 -25.70 -13.85
CA GLY A 261 1.43 -25.78 -15.28
C GLY A 261 1.61 -24.47 -16.04
N ILE A 262 2.33 -23.50 -15.47
CA ILE A 262 2.61 -22.20 -16.08
C ILE A 262 4.01 -22.20 -16.70
N ASP A 263 4.08 -21.97 -18.01
CA ASP A 263 5.34 -21.83 -18.73
C ASP A 263 6.00 -20.48 -18.45
N SER A 264 7.29 -20.51 -18.15
CA SER A 264 8.12 -19.32 -18.00
C SER A 264 9.58 -19.60 -18.29
N VAL A 265 10.32 -18.62 -18.78
CA VAL A 265 11.74 -18.74 -19.10
C VAL A 265 12.57 -18.46 -17.84
N SER A 266 13.55 -19.33 -17.55
CA SER A 266 14.45 -19.12 -16.41
C SER A 266 15.51 -18.07 -16.73
N ILE A 267 15.74 -17.13 -15.79
CA ILE A 267 16.79 -16.13 -15.84
C ILE A 267 17.65 -16.14 -14.58
N ASN A 268 18.93 -15.85 -14.71
CA ASN A 268 19.85 -15.79 -13.56
C ASN A 268 19.58 -14.58 -12.68
N LYS A 269 19.77 -14.74 -11.36
CA LYS A 269 19.97 -13.62 -10.44
C LYS A 269 21.34 -12.96 -10.69
N VAL A 270 21.51 -11.74 -10.21
CA VAL A 270 22.74 -10.97 -10.42
C VAL A 270 24.02 -11.71 -10.02
N GLN A 271 23.96 -12.50 -8.93
CA GLN A 271 25.12 -13.24 -8.40
C GLN A 271 25.32 -14.62 -9.03
N GLU A 272 24.42 -15.06 -9.92
CA GLU A 272 24.48 -16.38 -10.57
C GLU A 272 25.21 -16.38 -11.90
N GLY A 273 25.70 -15.21 -12.34
CA GLY A 273 26.43 -15.04 -13.61
C GLY A 273 25.60 -14.45 -14.73
N ARG A 274 26.25 -14.04 -15.81
CA ARG A 274 25.63 -13.42 -16.99
C ARG A 274 25.24 -14.45 -18.06
N PRO A 275 24.19 -14.16 -18.86
CA PRO A 275 23.26 -13.03 -18.74
C PRO A 275 22.37 -13.16 -17.51
N HIS A 276 22.06 -12.05 -16.86
CA HIS A 276 21.20 -11.98 -15.69
C HIS A 276 20.12 -10.89 -15.82
N ILE A 277 19.20 -10.83 -14.87
CA ILE A 277 18.03 -9.92 -14.93
C ILE A 277 18.40 -8.44 -15.15
N VAL A 278 19.48 -7.93 -14.56
CA VAL A 278 19.89 -6.52 -14.75
C VAL A 278 20.38 -6.27 -16.18
N ASP A 279 20.98 -7.27 -16.84
CA ASP A 279 21.32 -7.16 -18.26
C ASP A 279 20.05 -7.05 -19.11
N ALA A 280 19.03 -7.88 -18.85
CA ALA A 280 17.75 -7.84 -19.55
C ALA A 280 17.00 -6.50 -19.35
N ILE A 281 16.99 -5.96 -18.10
CA ILE A 281 16.40 -4.64 -17.82
C ILE A 281 17.10 -3.54 -18.65
N LYS A 282 18.44 -3.53 -18.66
CA LYS A 282 19.23 -2.54 -19.42
C LYS A 282 19.07 -2.64 -20.93
N ASN A 283 18.81 -3.83 -21.44
CA ASN A 283 18.55 -4.07 -22.85
C ASN A 283 17.13 -3.66 -23.27
N GLY A 284 16.23 -3.38 -22.33
CA GLY A 284 14.82 -3.10 -22.61
C GLY A 284 13.97 -4.37 -22.85
N ASP A 285 14.49 -5.54 -22.45
CA ASP A 285 13.81 -6.83 -22.62
C ASP A 285 12.73 -7.09 -21.56
N VAL A 286 12.62 -6.24 -20.52
CA VAL A 286 11.71 -6.38 -19.37
C VAL A 286 10.87 -5.12 -19.22
N ASN A 287 9.56 -5.30 -19.11
CA ASN A 287 8.58 -4.21 -19.01
C ASN A 287 7.93 -4.11 -17.64
N LEU A 288 7.90 -5.23 -16.89
CA LEU A 288 7.29 -5.34 -15.58
C LEU A 288 8.16 -6.20 -14.65
N ILE A 289 8.25 -5.79 -13.38
CA ILE A 289 8.98 -6.53 -12.36
C ILE A 289 8.08 -6.77 -11.15
N ILE A 290 7.94 -8.03 -10.75
CA ILE A 290 7.36 -8.45 -9.47
C ILE A 290 8.47 -9.10 -8.66
N ASN A 291 8.96 -8.38 -7.64
CA ASN A 291 10.10 -8.82 -6.84
C ASN A 291 9.82 -8.70 -5.34
N THR A 292 9.29 -9.77 -4.74
CA THR A 292 9.11 -9.83 -3.28
C THR A 292 10.36 -10.40 -2.61
N THR A 293 10.73 -9.81 -1.48
CA THR A 293 11.95 -10.18 -0.74
C THR A 293 11.67 -10.24 0.76
N GLU A 294 12.41 -11.10 1.47
CA GLU A 294 12.34 -11.21 2.92
C GLU A 294 13.75 -11.37 3.49
N GLY A 295 14.03 -10.62 4.56
CA GLY A 295 15.31 -10.65 5.23
C GLY A 295 16.38 -9.81 4.53
N ARG A 296 17.33 -9.33 5.33
CA ARG A 296 18.38 -8.37 4.94
C ARG A 296 19.16 -8.76 3.68
N LYS A 297 19.53 -10.03 3.60
CA LYS A 297 20.34 -10.54 2.46
C LYS A 297 19.55 -10.47 1.16
N ALA A 298 18.31 -10.95 1.15
CA ALA A 298 17.46 -10.94 -0.05
C ALA A 298 17.12 -9.51 -0.50
N ILE A 299 16.88 -8.61 0.45
CA ILE A 299 16.67 -7.18 0.20
C ILE A 299 17.90 -6.56 -0.45
N ALA A 300 19.10 -6.79 0.10
CA ALA A 300 20.34 -6.30 -0.46
C ALA A 300 20.67 -6.87 -1.84
N ASP A 301 20.49 -8.18 -2.02
CA ASP A 301 20.71 -8.88 -3.31
C ASP A 301 19.79 -8.38 -4.43
N SER A 302 18.59 -7.92 -4.08
CA SER A 302 17.60 -7.37 -5.03
C SER A 302 17.70 -5.85 -5.23
N SER A 303 18.50 -5.14 -4.47
CA SER A 303 18.64 -3.68 -4.55
C SER A 303 19.07 -3.21 -5.95
N THR A 304 20.00 -3.93 -6.61
CA THR A 304 20.44 -3.61 -7.97
C THR A 304 19.34 -3.81 -9.01
N ILE A 305 18.40 -4.73 -8.79
CA ILE A 305 17.24 -4.96 -9.67
C ILE A 305 16.31 -3.75 -9.56
N ARG A 306 15.94 -3.35 -8.34
CA ARG A 306 15.06 -2.21 -8.08
C ARG A 306 15.65 -0.90 -8.57
N SER A 307 16.93 -0.65 -8.31
CA SER A 307 17.63 0.53 -8.81
C SER A 307 17.71 0.55 -10.34
N SER A 308 17.92 -0.61 -10.98
CA SER A 308 17.91 -0.70 -12.45
C SER A 308 16.51 -0.47 -13.03
N ALA A 309 15.46 -1.00 -12.39
CA ALA A 309 14.09 -0.75 -12.77
C ALA A 309 13.76 0.75 -12.77
N LEU A 310 14.07 1.43 -11.66
CA LEU A 310 13.87 2.86 -11.51
C LEU A 310 14.59 3.69 -12.59
N HIS A 311 15.87 3.39 -12.86
CA HIS A 311 16.67 4.12 -13.86
C HIS A 311 16.19 3.90 -15.29
N ASN A 312 15.69 2.71 -15.60
CA ASN A 312 15.20 2.36 -16.94
C ASN A 312 13.68 2.55 -17.09
N LYS A 313 13.01 3.14 -16.05
CA LYS A 313 11.56 3.36 -16.04
C LYS A 313 10.74 2.09 -16.27
N VAL A 314 11.20 0.98 -15.73
CA VAL A 314 10.47 -0.29 -15.74
C VAL A 314 9.58 -0.32 -14.49
N TYR A 315 8.28 -0.53 -14.70
CA TYR A 315 7.33 -0.63 -13.59
C TYR A 315 7.69 -1.82 -12.69
N TYR A 316 7.66 -1.62 -11.39
CA TYR A 316 7.97 -2.68 -10.43
C TYR A 316 7.03 -2.64 -9.23
N THR A 317 6.76 -3.81 -8.67
CA THR A 317 6.09 -3.97 -7.37
C THR A 317 6.85 -4.96 -6.49
N THR A 318 6.80 -4.70 -5.19
CA THR A 318 7.54 -5.47 -4.18
C THR A 318 6.64 -6.35 -3.33
N THR A 319 5.33 -6.39 -3.61
CA THR A 319 4.33 -7.19 -2.89
C THR A 319 3.39 -7.92 -3.85
N LEU A 320 2.80 -9.02 -3.41
CA LEU A 320 1.74 -9.68 -4.18
C LEU A 320 0.45 -8.84 -4.22
N ALA A 321 0.15 -8.10 -3.16
CA ALA A 321 -1.01 -7.20 -3.14
C ALA A 321 -0.88 -6.12 -4.23
N GLY A 322 0.31 -5.51 -4.36
CA GLY A 322 0.62 -4.57 -5.45
C GLY A 322 0.54 -5.23 -6.84
N ALA A 323 1.01 -6.48 -6.97
CA ALA A 323 0.90 -7.23 -8.23
C ALA A 323 -0.56 -7.52 -8.61
N ASN A 324 -1.40 -7.91 -7.65
CA ASN A 324 -2.84 -8.09 -7.87
C ASN A 324 -3.53 -6.78 -8.25
N ALA A 325 -3.23 -5.69 -7.53
CA ALA A 325 -3.77 -4.36 -7.84
C ALA A 325 -3.39 -3.91 -9.26
N LEU A 326 -2.14 -4.17 -9.68
CA LEU A 326 -1.68 -3.93 -11.04
C LEU A 326 -2.49 -4.75 -12.06
N CYS A 327 -2.68 -6.05 -11.86
CA CYS A 327 -3.47 -6.89 -12.76
C CYS A 327 -4.91 -6.37 -12.88
N MET A 328 -5.53 -5.94 -11.77
CA MET A 328 -6.86 -5.32 -11.80
C MET A 328 -6.87 -4.01 -12.60
N ALA A 329 -5.81 -3.20 -12.51
CA ALA A 329 -5.67 -1.96 -13.28
C ALA A 329 -5.47 -2.22 -14.77
N LEU A 330 -4.65 -3.21 -15.13
CA LEU A 330 -4.37 -3.56 -16.53
C LEU A 330 -5.60 -4.17 -17.25
N ASN A 331 -6.53 -4.76 -16.51
CA ASN A 331 -7.81 -5.25 -17.03
C ASN A 331 -8.81 -4.14 -17.38
N VAL A 332 -8.53 -2.89 -17.00
CA VAL A 332 -9.39 -1.76 -17.36
C VAL A 332 -9.17 -1.38 -18.82
N THR A 333 -10.26 -1.02 -19.51
CA THR A 333 -10.27 -0.65 -20.92
C THR A 333 -9.28 0.44 -21.29
N ASP A 334 -8.85 0.46 -22.55
CA ASP A 334 -7.77 1.29 -23.09
C ASP A 334 -7.93 2.80 -22.92
N GLU A 335 -9.12 3.30 -22.65
CA GLU A 335 -9.38 4.72 -22.45
C GLU A 335 -9.63 5.04 -20.96
N ILE A 336 -8.62 5.66 -20.34
CA ILE A 336 -8.79 6.25 -19.02
C ILE A 336 -9.60 7.54 -19.16
N SER A 337 -10.86 7.51 -18.71
CA SER A 337 -11.72 8.70 -18.72
C SER A 337 -11.33 9.68 -17.61
N VAL A 338 -11.35 10.98 -17.91
CA VAL A 338 -11.17 12.04 -16.91
C VAL A 338 -12.54 12.53 -16.46
N ASN A 339 -12.82 12.42 -15.15
CA ASN A 339 -14.06 12.84 -14.55
C ASN A 339 -13.82 14.01 -13.60
N ARG A 340 -14.76 14.97 -13.54
CA ARG A 340 -14.75 15.93 -12.45
C ARG A 340 -15.23 15.23 -11.17
N LEU A 341 -14.52 15.45 -10.07
CA LEU A 341 -14.88 14.84 -8.78
C LEU A 341 -16.31 15.19 -8.35
N GLN A 342 -16.75 16.42 -8.65
CA GLN A 342 -18.10 16.90 -8.36
C GLN A 342 -19.20 16.10 -9.10
N ASP A 343 -18.89 15.58 -10.28
CA ASP A 343 -19.85 14.77 -11.04
C ASP A 343 -19.98 13.36 -10.45
N LEU A 344 -18.88 12.79 -9.92
CA LEU A 344 -18.88 11.50 -9.24
C LEU A 344 -19.73 11.51 -7.94
N HIS A 345 -19.90 12.70 -7.31
CA HIS A 345 -20.75 12.83 -6.11
C HIS A 345 -22.24 13.00 -6.43
N GLN A 346 -22.61 13.11 -7.69
CA GLN A 346 -24.01 13.26 -8.13
C GLN A 346 -24.64 11.93 -8.59
N THR A 347 -23.81 10.91 -8.71
CA THR A 347 -24.21 9.54 -9.05
C THR A 347 -24.48 8.74 -7.78
#